data_3858c7619d446b474526c3becc57021c
#
_entry.id   3858c7619d446b474526c3becc57021c
#
_cell.length_a   1.000
_cell.length_b   1.000
_cell.length_c   1.000
_cell.angle_alpha   90.00
_cell.angle_beta   90.00
_cell.angle_gamma   90.00
#
_symmetry.space_group_name_H-M   'P 1'
#
loop_
_entity.id
_entity.type
_entity.pdbx_description
1 polymer ?
#
loop_
_entity_poly.entity_id
_entity_poly.type
_entity_poly.pdbx_seq_one_letter_code
_entity_poly.pdbx_strand_id
1 'polypeptide(L)'
;VALTDDAIDKIKAMIVAGELAPGSRLPKEEILAEQLGLSRSSLREAVRALAAMRILITRQGDGTYVSSLEPHLLLETLSFAADVSQGHAALQLLQVRRLLEPQATGLAAALLKPEDLGELRDILDRSRSVATVEEFVAHDTAFHLKIVEAVGNPVLSMLLQVVSTRTQRVRIVRGSRTRHALDHAHRDHEQILAALTSRDALLAASAATVHITAVEQWLAASLTDTSDEPPTPAPSGSSLPSGSSGSFGSSVPSGSSCSSCSSGPGAVPEAVRSASSAVPAPPCPGGGPARAPGAAPGTGAQAARSVSGSHHGRTGITPTR
;
A
#
# COMPACT_ATOMS: atom_id res chain seq x y z
N VAL A 1 -13.29 27.64 -13.35
CA VAL A 1 -12.53 26.37 -13.34
C VAL A 1 -11.09 26.67 -13.75
N ALA A 2 -10.83 27.27 -14.93
CA ALA A 2 -9.46 27.53 -15.42
C ALA A 2 -8.57 28.38 -14.49
N LEU A 3 -9.14 29.39 -13.80
CA LEU A 3 -8.37 30.25 -12.88
C LEU A 3 -8.03 29.57 -11.56
N THR A 4 -8.86 28.63 -11.11
CA THR A 4 -8.58 27.83 -9.92
C THR A 4 -7.53 26.78 -10.20
N ASP A 5 -7.56 26.16 -11.38
CA ASP A 5 -6.56 25.17 -11.80
C ASP A 5 -5.18 25.83 -11.95
N ASP A 6 -5.10 27.04 -12.55
CA ASP A 6 -3.86 27.84 -12.62
C ASP A 6 -3.31 28.16 -11.22
N ALA A 7 -4.19 28.50 -10.28
CA ALA A 7 -3.81 28.74 -8.89
C ALA A 7 -3.24 27.48 -8.20
N ILE A 8 -3.87 26.33 -8.42
CA ILE A 8 -3.42 25.02 -7.91
C ILE A 8 -2.02 24.71 -8.45
N ASP A 9 -1.83 24.87 -9.75
CA ASP A 9 -0.56 24.53 -10.40
C ASP A 9 0.58 25.47 -9.97
N LYS A 10 0.30 26.76 -9.79
CA LYS A 10 1.28 27.72 -9.25
C LYS A 10 1.71 27.36 -7.83
N ILE A 11 0.79 27.03 -6.93
CA ILE A 11 1.12 26.61 -5.56
C ILE A 11 1.93 25.31 -5.59
N LYS A 12 1.54 24.32 -6.40
CA LYS A 12 2.30 23.08 -6.57
C LYS A 12 3.72 23.36 -7.08
N ALA A 13 3.88 24.27 -8.04
CA ALA A 13 5.18 24.65 -8.57
C ALA A 13 6.08 25.25 -7.47
N MET A 14 5.55 26.12 -6.60
CA MET A 14 6.30 26.66 -5.45
C MET A 14 6.74 25.58 -4.48
N ILE A 15 5.90 24.54 -4.25
CA ILE A 15 6.25 23.40 -3.39
C ILE A 15 7.38 22.59 -4.05
N VAL A 16 7.28 22.30 -5.34
CA VAL A 16 8.30 21.55 -6.10
C VAL A 16 9.62 22.31 -6.18
N ALA A 17 9.56 23.65 -6.32
CA ALA A 17 10.74 24.52 -6.31
C ALA A 17 11.39 24.66 -4.93
N GLY A 18 10.74 24.18 -3.86
CA GLY A 18 11.23 24.30 -2.49
C GLY A 18 10.96 25.66 -1.83
N GLU A 19 10.25 26.57 -2.51
CA GLU A 19 9.85 27.87 -1.96
C GLU A 19 8.86 27.71 -0.81
N LEU A 20 8.02 26.67 -0.89
CA LEU A 20 7.11 26.23 0.14
C LEU A 20 7.49 24.80 0.58
N ALA A 21 8.34 24.69 1.58
CA ALA A 21 8.80 23.39 2.08
C ALA A 21 7.68 22.63 2.83
N PRO A 22 7.71 21.28 2.88
CA PRO A 22 6.84 20.50 3.74
C PRO A 22 6.86 21.02 5.19
N GLY A 23 5.68 21.18 5.79
CA GLY A 23 5.51 21.76 7.13
C GLY A 23 5.58 23.27 7.20
N SER A 24 5.97 23.99 6.13
CA SER A 24 6.01 25.45 6.13
C SER A 24 4.61 26.06 6.07
N ARG A 25 4.47 27.24 6.68
CA ARG A 25 3.24 28.02 6.63
C ARG A 25 3.15 28.79 5.31
N LEU A 26 1.98 28.80 4.66
CA LEU A 26 1.72 29.63 3.51
C LEU A 26 1.74 31.11 3.91
N PRO A 27 2.22 32.01 3.01
CA PRO A 27 2.04 33.44 3.18
C PRO A 27 0.57 33.80 3.39
N LYS A 28 0.30 34.99 3.95
CA LYS A 28 -1.08 35.49 4.08
C LYS A 28 -1.74 35.54 2.70
N GLU A 29 -3.03 35.20 2.63
CA GLU A 29 -3.78 35.12 1.36
C GLU A 29 -3.60 36.36 0.47
N GLU A 30 -3.52 37.56 1.07
CA GLU A 30 -3.33 38.82 0.35
C GLU A 30 -1.98 38.87 -0.37
N ILE A 31 -0.91 38.50 0.31
CA ILE A 31 0.43 38.49 -0.18
C ILE A 31 0.59 37.38 -1.24
N LEU A 32 0.09 36.21 -0.99
CA LEU A 32 0.19 35.08 -1.92
C LEU A 32 -0.63 35.32 -3.21
N ALA A 33 -1.82 35.93 -3.08
CA ALA A 33 -2.64 36.30 -4.24
C ALA A 33 -1.92 37.34 -5.15
N GLU A 34 -1.30 38.34 -4.53
CA GLU A 34 -0.51 39.36 -5.26
C GLU A 34 0.71 38.72 -5.93
N GLN A 35 1.49 37.91 -5.22
CA GLN A 35 2.67 37.22 -5.76
C GLN A 35 2.35 36.33 -6.97
N LEU A 36 1.19 35.68 -6.94
CA LEU A 36 0.77 34.74 -8.00
C LEU A 36 -0.06 35.43 -9.10
N GLY A 37 -0.41 36.71 -8.94
CA GLY A 37 -1.26 37.46 -9.89
C GLY A 37 -2.68 36.89 -9.94
N LEU A 38 -3.25 36.48 -8.82
CA LEU A 38 -4.53 35.81 -8.71
C LEU A 38 -5.55 36.62 -7.91
N SER A 39 -6.84 36.37 -8.17
CA SER A 39 -7.90 36.88 -7.30
C SER A 39 -7.90 36.12 -5.95
N ARG A 40 -8.28 36.82 -4.85
CA ARG A 40 -8.42 36.17 -3.53
C ARG A 40 -9.41 35.02 -3.54
N SER A 41 -10.48 35.11 -4.36
CA SER A 41 -11.46 34.03 -4.52
C SER A 41 -10.86 32.79 -5.15
N SER A 42 -10.12 32.97 -6.27
CA SER A 42 -9.44 31.83 -6.95
C SER A 42 -8.39 31.18 -6.05
N LEU A 43 -7.63 31.99 -5.29
CA LEU A 43 -6.65 31.47 -4.34
C LEU A 43 -7.34 30.64 -3.22
N ARG A 44 -8.44 31.14 -2.64
CA ARG A 44 -9.19 30.40 -1.62
C ARG A 44 -9.72 29.06 -2.12
N GLU A 45 -10.27 29.04 -3.33
CA GLU A 45 -10.74 27.79 -3.93
C GLU A 45 -9.59 26.82 -4.18
N ALA A 46 -8.43 27.29 -4.66
CA ALA A 46 -7.25 26.48 -4.83
C ALA A 46 -6.72 25.91 -3.49
N VAL A 47 -6.67 26.74 -2.45
CA VAL A 47 -6.28 26.32 -1.09
C VAL A 47 -7.24 25.25 -0.56
N ARG A 48 -8.56 25.42 -0.75
CA ARG A 48 -9.56 24.43 -0.34
C ARG A 48 -9.38 23.11 -1.11
N ALA A 49 -9.18 23.17 -2.43
CA ALA A 49 -8.93 21.99 -3.25
C ALA A 49 -7.65 21.27 -2.83
N LEU A 50 -6.54 21.99 -2.63
CA LEU A 50 -5.29 21.42 -2.16
C LEU A 50 -5.38 20.86 -0.73
N ALA A 51 -6.21 21.47 0.12
CA ALA A 51 -6.49 20.94 1.46
C ALA A 51 -7.34 19.64 1.38
N ALA A 52 -8.32 19.58 0.47
CA ALA A 52 -9.08 18.36 0.20
C ALA A 52 -8.18 17.21 -0.33
N MET A 53 -7.15 17.57 -1.12
CA MET A 53 -6.11 16.63 -1.60
C MET A 53 -5.04 16.31 -0.55
N ARG A 54 -5.13 16.82 0.67
CA ARG A 54 -4.13 16.65 1.74
C ARG A 54 -2.73 17.18 1.40
N ILE A 55 -2.60 18.00 0.36
CA ILE A 55 -1.36 18.72 0.03
C ILE A 55 -1.15 19.89 0.99
N LEU A 56 -2.23 20.54 1.40
CA LEU A 56 -2.24 21.59 2.43
C LEU A 56 -3.04 21.15 3.66
N ILE A 57 -2.72 21.74 4.82
CA ILE A 57 -3.43 21.52 6.08
C ILE A 57 -3.80 22.90 6.64
N THR A 58 -5.11 23.14 6.84
CA THR A 58 -5.59 24.37 7.47
C THR A 58 -5.78 24.14 8.96
N ARG A 59 -5.12 24.96 9.78
CA ARG A 59 -5.27 25.00 11.24
C ARG A 59 -6.13 26.20 11.60
N GLN A 60 -7.25 25.93 12.27
CA GLN A 60 -8.20 26.98 12.61
C GLN A 60 -7.53 28.03 13.51
N GLY A 61 -7.64 29.31 13.12
CA GLY A 61 -7.04 30.45 13.85
C GLY A 61 -5.53 30.63 13.67
N ASP A 62 -4.83 29.68 13.05
CA ASP A 62 -3.38 29.73 12.92
C ASP A 62 -2.93 29.97 11.45
N GLY A 63 -3.51 29.24 10.50
CA GLY A 63 -3.20 29.42 9.08
C GLY A 63 -3.21 28.14 8.29
N THR A 64 -2.68 28.21 7.07
CA THR A 64 -2.54 27.06 6.16
C THR A 64 -1.07 26.71 6.01
N TYR A 65 -0.78 25.41 6.03
CA TYR A 65 0.56 24.82 5.99
C TYR A 65 0.67 23.83 4.84
N VAL A 66 1.84 23.69 4.27
CA VAL A 66 2.14 22.51 3.42
C VAL A 66 2.14 21.28 4.30
N SER A 67 1.47 20.22 3.89
CA SER A 67 1.47 18.95 4.63
C SER A 67 2.88 18.33 4.66
N SER A 68 3.08 17.25 5.41
CA SER A 68 4.33 16.47 5.34
C SER A 68 4.56 15.87 3.95
N LEU A 69 3.55 15.91 3.07
CA LEU A 69 3.53 15.27 1.75
C LEU A 69 3.84 13.77 1.81
N GLU A 70 3.68 13.21 3.01
CA GLU A 70 3.86 11.77 3.18
C GLU A 70 2.82 11.02 2.35
N PRO A 71 3.29 10.01 1.63
CA PRO A 71 2.42 9.29 0.69
C PRO A 71 1.16 8.67 1.31
N HIS A 72 1.14 8.37 2.62
CA HIS A 72 -0.05 7.81 3.30
C HIS A 72 -1.28 8.74 3.22
N LEU A 73 -1.06 10.06 3.16
CA LEU A 73 -2.15 11.05 3.04
C LEU A 73 -2.89 10.94 1.71
N LEU A 74 -2.21 10.49 0.65
CA LEU A 74 -2.79 10.33 -0.69
C LEU A 74 -3.65 9.07 -0.80
N LEU A 75 -3.43 8.08 0.07
CA LEU A 75 -4.09 6.78 0.01
C LEU A 75 -5.39 6.69 0.80
N GLU A 76 -5.73 7.70 1.62
CA GLU A 76 -7.02 7.77 2.30
C GLU A 76 -8.20 7.72 1.31
N THR A 77 -8.02 8.35 0.13
CA THR A 77 -9.05 8.36 -0.94
C THR A 77 -9.23 6.98 -1.56
N LEU A 78 -8.14 6.24 -1.81
CA LEU A 78 -8.18 4.85 -2.29
C LEU A 78 -8.83 3.94 -1.26
N SER A 79 -8.62 4.23 0.01
CA SER A 79 -9.23 3.52 1.12
C SER A 79 -10.76 3.58 1.10
N PHE A 80 -11.32 4.78 0.88
CA PHE A 80 -12.77 4.97 0.78
C PHE A 80 -13.38 4.20 -0.40
N ALA A 81 -12.73 4.22 -1.57
CA ALA A 81 -13.19 3.46 -2.73
C ALA A 81 -13.21 1.95 -2.47
N ALA A 82 -12.25 1.43 -1.71
CA ALA A 82 -12.23 0.03 -1.30
C ALA A 82 -13.34 -0.32 -0.28
N ASP A 83 -13.72 0.61 0.60
CA ASP A 83 -14.79 0.40 1.56
C ASP A 83 -16.19 0.32 0.89
N VAL A 84 -16.37 1.03 -0.23
CA VAL A 84 -17.64 1.01 -1.00
C VAL A 84 -17.79 -0.28 -1.82
N SER A 85 -16.70 -0.92 -2.22
CA SER A 85 -16.68 -2.07 -3.13
C SER A 85 -16.67 -3.41 -2.39
N GLN A 86 -17.75 -3.77 -1.72
CA GLN A 86 -17.96 -5.00 -0.95
C GLN A 86 -17.17 -6.23 -1.46
N GLY A 87 -16.39 -6.90 -0.61
CA GLY A 87 -15.74 -8.20 -0.85
C GLY A 87 -14.79 -8.32 -2.06
N HIS A 88 -15.23 -7.92 -3.25
CA HIS A 88 -14.44 -7.99 -4.48
C HIS A 88 -13.21 -7.06 -4.44
N ALA A 89 -13.34 -5.86 -3.85
CA ALA A 89 -12.19 -4.97 -3.66
C ALA A 89 -11.16 -5.58 -2.71
N ALA A 90 -11.60 -6.27 -1.66
CA ALA A 90 -10.70 -6.95 -0.75
C ALA A 90 -9.90 -8.06 -1.45
N LEU A 91 -10.53 -8.80 -2.39
CA LEU A 91 -9.84 -9.79 -3.22
C LEU A 91 -8.79 -9.14 -4.12
N GLN A 92 -9.13 -8.02 -4.79
CA GLN A 92 -8.19 -7.26 -5.61
C GLN A 92 -7.01 -6.72 -4.78
N LEU A 93 -7.24 -6.25 -3.56
CA LEU A 93 -6.17 -5.82 -2.64
C LEU A 93 -5.27 -6.99 -2.22
N LEU A 94 -5.82 -8.19 -1.98
CA LEU A 94 -5.00 -9.38 -1.73
C LEU A 94 -4.15 -9.77 -2.96
N GLN A 95 -4.69 -9.61 -4.17
CA GLN A 95 -3.92 -9.79 -5.42
C GLN A 95 -2.76 -8.81 -5.52
N VAL A 96 -2.97 -7.53 -5.16
CA VAL A 96 -1.89 -6.53 -5.09
C VAL A 96 -0.84 -6.94 -4.05
N ARG A 97 -1.23 -7.40 -2.86
CA ARG A 97 -0.30 -7.94 -1.86
C ARG A 97 0.53 -9.07 -2.43
N ARG A 98 -0.10 -10.04 -3.10
CA ARG A 98 0.58 -11.19 -3.70
C ARG A 98 1.58 -10.80 -4.80
N LEU A 99 1.34 -9.69 -5.50
CA LEU A 99 2.27 -9.19 -6.53
C LEU A 99 3.47 -8.44 -5.93
N LEU A 100 3.28 -7.68 -4.86
CA LEU A 100 4.31 -6.77 -4.35
C LEU A 100 5.05 -7.31 -3.12
N GLU A 101 4.34 -7.91 -2.18
CA GLU A 101 4.90 -8.27 -0.87
C GLU A 101 5.94 -9.40 -0.92
N PRO A 102 5.78 -10.47 -1.73
CA PRO A 102 6.81 -11.48 -1.91
C PRO A 102 8.11 -10.92 -2.48
N GLN A 103 8.01 -10.00 -3.44
CA GLN A 103 9.18 -9.35 -4.03
C GLN A 103 9.92 -8.49 -2.99
N ALA A 104 9.17 -7.72 -2.21
CA ALA A 104 9.72 -6.95 -1.09
C ALA A 104 10.39 -7.86 -0.05
N THR A 105 9.75 -8.99 0.29
CA THR A 105 10.29 -10.00 1.23
C THR A 105 11.60 -10.59 0.72
N GLY A 106 11.67 -10.94 -0.58
CA GLY A 106 12.91 -11.42 -1.19
C GLY A 106 14.03 -10.38 -1.16
N LEU A 107 13.73 -9.11 -1.47
CA LEU A 107 14.71 -8.01 -1.38
C LEU A 107 15.18 -7.80 0.07
N ALA A 108 14.29 -7.87 1.04
CA ALA A 108 14.59 -7.71 2.45
C ALA A 108 15.58 -8.76 2.98
N ALA A 109 15.61 -9.96 2.40
CA ALA A 109 16.53 -11.03 2.81
C ALA A 109 18.00 -10.60 2.82
N ALA A 110 18.42 -9.75 1.87
CA ALA A 110 19.77 -9.22 1.81
C ALA A 110 19.99 -7.98 2.69
N LEU A 111 18.94 -7.26 3.07
CA LEU A 111 19.00 -5.93 3.68
C LEU A 111 18.75 -5.93 5.19
N LEU A 112 17.97 -6.88 5.72
CA LEU A 112 17.66 -7.01 7.13
C LEU A 112 18.95 -7.13 7.96
N LYS A 113 19.02 -6.39 9.06
CA LYS A 113 20.14 -6.50 10.03
C LYS A 113 19.83 -7.60 11.07
N PRO A 114 20.83 -8.07 11.82
CA PRO A 114 20.59 -9.03 12.90
C PRO A 114 19.56 -8.55 13.92
N GLU A 115 19.55 -7.24 14.21
CA GLU A 115 18.61 -6.59 15.13
C GLU A 115 17.16 -6.69 14.58
N ASP A 116 16.96 -6.43 13.28
CA ASP A 116 15.67 -6.53 12.63
C ASP A 116 15.13 -7.97 12.66
N LEU A 117 16.00 -8.97 12.45
CA LEU A 117 15.63 -10.38 12.57
C LEU A 117 15.22 -10.75 14.00
N GLY A 118 15.88 -10.16 15.00
CA GLY A 118 15.50 -10.26 16.42
C GLY A 118 14.10 -9.70 16.67
N GLU A 119 13.82 -8.49 16.18
CA GLU A 119 12.50 -7.86 16.31
C GLU A 119 11.40 -8.68 15.61
N LEU A 120 11.67 -9.24 14.43
CA LEU A 120 10.74 -10.12 13.72
C LEU A 120 10.44 -11.38 14.54
N ARG A 121 11.46 -11.99 15.18
CA ARG A 121 11.29 -13.12 16.09
C ARG A 121 10.42 -12.74 17.28
N ASP A 122 10.67 -11.61 17.91
CA ASP A 122 9.88 -11.12 19.04
C ASP A 122 8.42 -10.87 18.67
N ILE A 123 8.14 -10.37 17.45
CA ILE A 123 6.77 -10.20 16.95
C ILE A 123 6.07 -11.55 16.83
N LEU A 124 6.73 -12.57 16.27
CA LEU A 124 6.16 -13.91 16.13
C LEU A 124 5.93 -14.59 17.49
N ASP A 125 6.88 -14.47 18.41
CA ASP A 125 6.75 -15.07 19.75
C ASP A 125 5.59 -14.43 20.53
N ARG A 126 5.40 -13.10 20.42
CA ARG A 126 4.22 -12.42 20.98
C ARG A 126 2.93 -12.89 20.34
N SER A 127 2.91 -13.10 19.02
CA SER A 127 1.70 -13.55 18.31
C SER A 127 1.19 -14.94 18.74
N ARG A 128 2.03 -15.78 19.36
CA ARG A 128 1.64 -17.09 19.88
C ARG A 128 0.81 -17.03 21.15
N SER A 129 0.97 -15.97 21.93
CA SER A 129 0.37 -15.84 23.28
C SER A 129 -0.83 -14.90 23.31
N VAL A 130 -1.30 -14.41 22.17
CA VAL A 130 -2.44 -13.50 22.09
C VAL A 130 -3.76 -14.21 22.38
N ALA A 131 -4.72 -13.49 22.96
CA ALA A 131 -6.01 -14.02 23.34
C ALA A 131 -7.06 -13.95 22.21
N THR A 132 -6.88 -13.03 21.25
CA THR A 132 -7.86 -12.74 20.21
C THR A 132 -7.29 -12.86 18.79
N VAL A 133 -8.17 -13.08 17.83
CA VAL A 133 -7.80 -13.09 16.40
C VAL A 133 -7.34 -11.71 15.93
N GLU A 134 -7.95 -10.67 16.48
CA GLU A 134 -7.61 -9.27 16.20
C GLU A 134 -6.18 -8.95 16.59
N GLU A 135 -5.76 -9.37 17.80
CA GLU A 135 -4.39 -9.20 18.27
C GLU A 135 -3.40 -9.98 17.40
N PHE A 136 -3.75 -11.23 17.01
CA PHE A 136 -2.93 -12.01 16.07
C PHE A 136 -2.74 -11.25 14.75
N VAL A 137 -3.82 -10.73 14.16
CA VAL A 137 -3.77 -10.00 12.88
C VAL A 137 -3.01 -8.68 13.01
N ALA A 138 -3.01 -8.05 14.17
CA ALA A 138 -2.17 -6.87 14.42
C ALA A 138 -0.68 -7.24 14.38
N HIS A 139 -0.26 -8.33 15.02
CA HIS A 139 1.11 -8.85 14.96
C HIS A 139 1.49 -9.31 13.55
N ASP A 140 0.60 -10.01 12.85
CA ASP A 140 0.77 -10.41 11.45
C ASP A 140 1.04 -9.18 10.57
N THR A 141 0.27 -8.10 10.74
CA THR A 141 0.50 -6.86 10.01
C THR A 141 1.86 -6.23 10.34
N ALA A 142 2.22 -6.17 11.62
CA ALA A 142 3.49 -5.62 12.07
C ALA A 142 4.70 -6.42 11.54
N PHE A 143 4.60 -7.75 11.49
CA PHE A 143 5.61 -8.64 10.93
C PHE A 143 5.90 -8.32 9.47
N HIS A 144 4.86 -8.27 8.64
CA HIS A 144 5.02 -7.97 7.20
C HIS A 144 5.53 -6.55 6.95
N LEU A 145 5.02 -5.55 7.70
CA LEU A 145 5.49 -4.17 7.55
C LEU A 145 6.95 -4.01 7.91
N LYS A 146 7.41 -4.63 9.00
CA LYS A 146 8.82 -4.61 9.40
C LYS A 146 9.74 -5.17 8.31
N ILE A 147 9.34 -6.24 7.63
CA ILE A 147 10.08 -6.80 6.50
C ILE A 147 10.16 -5.80 5.35
N VAL A 148 9.04 -5.18 4.98
CA VAL A 148 8.97 -4.24 3.86
C VAL A 148 9.76 -2.95 4.14
N GLU A 149 9.75 -2.46 5.37
CA GLU A 149 10.52 -1.28 5.80
C GLU A 149 12.03 -1.47 5.59
N ALA A 150 12.54 -2.68 5.78
CA ALA A 150 13.95 -3.00 5.56
C ALA A 150 14.40 -2.82 4.09
N VAL A 151 13.47 -2.81 3.12
CA VAL A 151 13.76 -2.50 1.71
C VAL A 151 14.21 -1.05 1.51
N GLY A 152 13.86 -0.15 2.45
CA GLY A 152 14.26 1.26 2.40
C GLY A 152 13.52 2.09 1.33
N ASN A 153 12.40 1.60 0.79
CA ASN A 153 11.56 2.34 -0.14
C ASN A 153 10.27 2.80 0.56
N PRO A 154 10.17 4.08 0.99
CA PRO A 154 9.03 4.56 1.76
C PRO A 154 7.71 4.51 0.97
N VAL A 155 7.73 4.63 -0.36
CA VAL A 155 6.53 4.52 -1.19
C VAL A 155 6.01 3.09 -1.19
N LEU A 156 6.91 2.09 -1.33
CA LEU A 156 6.54 0.68 -1.26
C LEU A 156 5.99 0.30 0.12
N SER A 157 6.67 0.72 1.19
CA SER A 157 6.23 0.48 2.57
C SER A 157 4.83 1.02 2.82
N MET A 158 4.58 2.25 2.38
CA MET A 158 3.28 2.89 2.49
C MET A 158 2.19 2.18 1.69
N LEU A 159 2.45 1.84 0.41
CA LEU A 159 1.48 1.10 -0.42
C LEU A 159 1.09 -0.22 0.24
N LEU A 160 2.06 -0.99 0.70
CA LEU A 160 1.82 -2.27 1.36
C LEU A 160 1.16 -2.11 2.72
N GLN A 161 1.48 -1.06 3.48
CA GLN A 161 0.79 -0.73 4.73
C GLN A 161 -0.70 -0.52 4.52
N VAL A 162 -1.09 0.32 3.54
CA VAL A 162 -2.51 0.60 3.26
C VAL A 162 -3.23 -0.66 2.80
N VAL A 163 -2.66 -1.39 1.84
CA VAL A 163 -3.27 -2.62 1.31
C VAL A 163 -3.38 -3.68 2.41
N SER A 164 -2.36 -3.83 3.25
CA SER A 164 -2.34 -4.76 4.37
C SER A 164 -3.40 -4.40 5.43
N THR A 165 -3.50 -3.12 5.79
CA THR A 165 -4.52 -2.63 6.73
C THR A 165 -5.94 -2.89 6.22
N ARG A 166 -6.21 -2.64 4.94
CA ARG A 166 -7.54 -2.86 4.33
C ARG A 166 -7.93 -4.33 4.22
N THR A 167 -6.96 -5.23 4.19
CA THR A 167 -7.22 -6.68 4.19
C THR A 167 -7.25 -7.31 5.59
N GLN A 168 -7.05 -6.54 6.67
CA GLN A 168 -7.10 -7.06 8.05
C GLN A 168 -8.43 -7.73 8.37
N ARG A 169 -9.56 -7.10 8.00
CA ARG A 169 -10.90 -7.66 8.25
C ARG A 169 -11.08 -9.04 7.64
N VAL A 170 -10.55 -9.28 6.43
CA VAL A 170 -10.58 -10.59 5.78
C VAL A 170 -9.83 -11.63 6.59
N ARG A 171 -8.63 -11.27 7.10
CA ARG A 171 -7.80 -12.16 7.92
C ARG A 171 -8.46 -12.46 9.27
N ILE A 172 -9.11 -11.48 9.90
CA ILE A 172 -9.89 -11.66 11.14
C ILE A 172 -11.05 -12.63 10.88
N VAL A 173 -11.85 -12.42 9.84
CA VAL A 173 -12.99 -13.30 9.51
C VAL A 173 -12.51 -14.70 9.18
N ARG A 174 -11.41 -14.86 8.43
CA ARG A 174 -10.80 -16.17 8.16
C ARG A 174 -10.34 -16.85 9.45
N GLY A 175 -9.62 -16.13 10.31
CA GLY A 175 -9.12 -16.65 11.58
C GLY A 175 -10.24 -17.12 12.51
N SER A 176 -11.38 -16.40 12.51
CA SER A 176 -12.55 -16.74 13.35
C SER A 176 -13.37 -17.89 12.78
N ARG A 177 -13.41 -18.07 11.45
CA ARG A 177 -14.26 -19.09 10.79
C ARG A 177 -13.54 -20.37 10.42
N THR A 178 -12.22 -20.30 10.19
CA THR A 178 -11.45 -21.46 9.69
C THR A 178 -10.62 -22.06 10.81
N ARG A 179 -10.90 -23.32 11.14
CA ARG A 179 -10.14 -24.06 12.15
C ARG A 179 -8.66 -24.07 11.80
N HIS A 180 -7.80 -23.83 12.78
CA HIS A 180 -6.34 -23.81 12.64
C HIS A 180 -5.78 -22.77 11.65
N ALA A 181 -6.59 -21.79 11.20
CA ALA A 181 -6.09 -20.76 10.27
C ALA A 181 -4.93 -19.95 10.87
N LEU A 182 -4.98 -19.65 12.17
CA LEU A 182 -3.93 -18.93 12.87
C LEU A 182 -2.65 -19.78 13.04
N ASP A 183 -2.80 -21.07 13.33
CA ASP A 183 -1.66 -22.00 13.44
C ASP A 183 -0.95 -22.15 12.08
N HIS A 184 -1.71 -22.18 10.99
CA HIS A 184 -1.15 -22.21 9.63
C HIS A 184 -0.41 -20.90 9.32
N ALA A 185 -1.04 -19.75 9.57
CA ALA A 185 -0.42 -18.45 9.35
C ALA A 185 0.87 -18.29 10.16
N HIS A 186 0.85 -18.73 11.43
CA HIS A 186 2.04 -18.70 12.27
C HIS A 186 3.18 -19.56 11.70
N ARG A 187 2.89 -20.78 11.25
CA ARG A 187 3.91 -21.63 10.59
C ARG A 187 4.46 -21.03 9.31
N ASP A 188 3.61 -20.40 8.51
CA ASP A 188 4.04 -19.70 7.29
C ASP A 188 5.01 -18.55 7.63
N HIS A 189 4.70 -17.76 8.68
CA HIS A 189 5.59 -16.70 9.16
C HIS A 189 6.94 -17.24 9.65
N GLU A 190 6.95 -18.37 10.36
CA GLU A 190 8.19 -19.05 10.76
C GLU A 190 9.04 -19.46 9.56
N GLN A 191 8.42 -19.95 8.49
CA GLN A 191 9.12 -20.28 7.24
C GLN A 191 9.69 -19.04 6.56
N ILE A 192 8.93 -17.94 6.52
CA ILE A 192 9.40 -16.66 6.00
C ILE A 192 10.62 -16.18 6.80
N LEU A 193 10.52 -16.18 8.15
CA LEU A 193 11.62 -15.73 9.00
C LEU A 193 12.86 -16.62 8.87
N ALA A 194 12.69 -17.95 8.74
CA ALA A 194 13.79 -18.88 8.51
C ALA A 194 14.51 -18.59 7.19
N ALA A 195 13.77 -18.33 6.11
CA ALA A 195 14.31 -17.95 4.81
C ALA A 195 15.04 -16.60 4.85
N LEU A 196 14.50 -15.61 5.56
CA LEU A 196 15.14 -14.31 5.77
C LEU A 196 16.43 -14.45 6.59
N THR A 197 16.43 -15.29 7.60
CA THR A 197 17.61 -15.57 8.45
C THR A 197 18.72 -16.27 7.65
N SER A 198 18.36 -17.18 6.74
CA SER A 198 19.32 -17.84 5.84
C SER A 198 19.76 -16.96 4.66
N ARG A 199 19.20 -15.74 4.54
CA ARG A 199 19.49 -14.81 3.43
C ARG A 199 19.10 -15.36 2.05
N ASP A 200 18.16 -16.30 2.00
CA ASP A 200 17.66 -16.88 0.76
C ASP A 200 16.47 -16.05 0.23
N ALA A 201 16.77 -15.17 -0.71
CA ALA A 201 15.78 -14.25 -1.29
C ALA A 201 14.65 -15.00 -2.04
N LEU A 202 15.00 -16.09 -2.75
CA LEU A 202 14.01 -16.84 -3.51
C LEU A 202 13.08 -17.64 -2.60
N LEU A 203 13.64 -18.28 -1.57
CA LEU A 203 12.86 -19.01 -0.58
C LEU A 203 11.97 -18.07 0.22
N ALA A 204 12.47 -16.89 0.62
CA ALA A 204 11.70 -15.88 1.34
C ALA A 204 10.51 -15.37 0.50
N ALA A 205 10.73 -15.03 -0.77
CA ALA A 205 9.67 -14.64 -1.69
C ALA A 205 8.65 -15.75 -1.91
N SER A 206 9.11 -17.01 -2.07
CA SER A 206 8.23 -18.16 -2.27
C SER A 206 7.35 -18.43 -1.04
N ALA A 207 7.93 -18.39 0.17
CA ALA A 207 7.20 -18.58 1.42
C ALA A 207 6.13 -17.48 1.62
N ALA A 208 6.48 -16.22 1.36
CA ALA A 208 5.51 -15.11 1.40
C ALA A 208 4.39 -15.27 0.36
N THR A 209 4.71 -15.76 -0.85
CA THR A 209 3.69 -16.04 -1.88
C THR A 209 2.69 -17.09 -1.40
N VAL A 210 3.15 -18.20 -0.84
CA VAL A 210 2.29 -19.27 -0.31
C VAL A 210 1.38 -18.73 0.78
N HIS A 211 1.94 -17.99 1.74
CA HIS A 211 1.20 -17.38 2.83
C HIS A 211 0.04 -16.47 2.34
N ILE A 212 0.33 -15.53 1.45
CA ILE A 212 -0.68 -14.57 0.96
C ILE A 212 -1.73 -15.28 0.09
N THR A 213 -1.29 -16.22 -0.76
CA THR A 213 -2.18 -17.00 -1.62
C THR A 213 -3.21 -17.79 -0.83
N ALA A 214 -2.86 -18.31 0.35
CA ALA A 214 -3.78 -19.04 1.22
C ALA A 214 -4.96 -18.15 1.71
N VAL A 215 -4.72 -16.86 1.95
CA VAL A 215 -5.78 -15.90 2.33
C VAL A 215 -6.62 -15.52 1.12
N GLU A 216 -5.98 -15.26 -0.04
CA GLU A 216 -6.64 -14.89 -1.30
C GLU A 216 -7.60 -16.01 -1.76
N GLN A 217 -7.14 -17.26 -1.79
CA GLN A 217 -7.95 -18.42 -2.19
C GLN A 217 -9.13 -18.66 -1.26
N TRP A 218 -8.92 -18.52 0.05
CA TRP A 218 -10.00 -18.62 1.03
C TRP A 218 -11.09 -17.57 0.78
N LEU A 219 -10.71 -16.31 0.51
CA LEU A 219 -11.69 -15.26 0.22
C LEU A 219 -12.40 -15.51 -1.10
N ALA A 220 -11.69 -15.90 -2.15
CA ALA A 220 -12.28 -16.21 -3.45
C ALA A 220 -13.33 -17.31 -3.34
N ALA A 221 -13.03 -18.41 -2.64
CA ALA A 221 -13.99 -19.48 -2.39
C ALA A 221 -15.22 -19.00 -1.59
N SER A 222 -14.99 -18.17 -0.55
CA SER A 222 -16.09 -17.63 0.26
C SER A 222 -17.05 -16.70 -0.53
N LEU A 223 -16.55 -16.03 -1.56
CA LEU A 223 -17.36 -15.17 -2.41
C LEU A 223 -18.20 -15.97 -3.45
N THR A 224 -17.69 -17.13 -3.89
CA THR A 224 -18.44 -18.02 -4.78
C THR A 224 -19.58 -18.74 -4.03
N ASP A 225 -19.34 -19.20 -2.81
CA ASP A 225 -20.37 -19.88 -1.99
C ASP A 225 -21.58 -18.98 -1.68
N THR A 226 -21.37 -17.65 -1.55
CA THR A 226 -22.46 -16.68 -1.30
C THR A 226 -23.26 -16.33 -2.53
N SER A 227 -22.78 -16.63 -3.73
CA SER A 227 -23.50 -16.36 -4.99
C SER A 227 -24.48 -17.47 -5.38
N ASP A 228 -24.40 -18.65 -4.75
CA ASP A 228 -25.27 -19.80 -5.03
C ASP A 228 -26.48 -19.92 -4.10
N GLU A 229 -26.69 -18.99 -3.15
CA GLU A 229 -27.91 -18.99 -2.35
C GLU A 229 -29.06 -18.42 -3.19
N PRO A 230 -30.10 -19.22 -3.56
CA PRO A 230 -31.22 -18.71 -4.33
C PRO A 230 -31.94 -17.62 -3.53
N PRO A 231 -32.46 -16.57 -4.16
CA PRO A 231 -33.17 -15.51 -3.45
C PRO A 231 -34.31 -16.13 -2.62
N THR A 232 -34.22 -15.94 -1.31
CA THR A 232 -35.27 -16.36 -0.37
C THR A 232 -36.59 -15.84 -0.92
N PRO A 233 -37.60 -16.70 -1.19
CA PRO A 233 -38.89 -16.23 -1.69
C PRO A 233 -39.49 -15.26 -0.68
N ALA A 234 -39.87 -14.08 -1.16
CA ALA A 234 -40.53 -13.08 -0.35
C ALA A 234 -41.70 -13.73 0.40
N PRO A 235 -41.92 -13.41 1.70
CA PRO A 235 -43.05 -13.98 2.45
C PRO A 235 -44.31 -13.65 1.72
N SER A 236 -45.02 -14.69 1.24
CA SER A 236 -46.33 -14.61 0.59
C SER A 236 -47.26 -13.89 1.56
N GLY A 237 -47.66 -12.69 1.14
CA GLY A 237 -48.48 -11.76 1.92
C GLY A 237 -49.72 -12.41 2.45
N SER A 238 -49.91 -12.23 3.75
CA SER A 238 -51.14 -12.50 4.47
C SER A 238 -52.31 -11.83 3.80
N SER A 239 -53.35 -12.63 3.55
CA SER A 239 -54.70 -12.30 3.17
C SER A 239 -55.21 -11.01 3.85
N LEU A 240 -55.61 -10.04 3.02
CA LEU A 240 -56.42 -8.90 3.43
C LEU A 240 -57.87 -9.34 3.64
N PRO A 241 -58.56 -8.82 4.66
CA PRO A 241 -59.99 -9.10 4.83
C PRO A 241 -60.84 -8.29 3.83
N SER A 242 -61.83 -8.96 3.30
CA SER A 242 -62.92 -8.43 2.45
C SER A 242 -63.74 -7.34 3.16
N GLY A 243 -63.89 -6.19 2.56
CA GLY A 243 -64.74 -5.10 3.02
C GLY A 243 -65.25 -4.21 1.86
N SER A 244 -66.51 -4.46 1.46
CA SER A 244 -67.57 -3.62 0.87
C SER A 244 -67.25 -2.55 -0.19
N SER A 245 -67.78 -2.83 -1.36
CA SER A 245 -68.60 -2.02 -2.30
C SER A 245 -68.52 -0.47 -2.23
N GLY A 246 -68.09 0.13 -3.34
CA GLY A 246 -68.28 1.53 -3.69
C GLY A 246 -67.97 1.74 -5.16
N SER A 247 -69.03 1.75 -5.99
CA SER A 247 -69.03 2.06 -7.40
C SER A 247 -68.79 3.54 -7.68
N PHE A 248 -68.01 3.86 -8.71
CA PHE A 248 -68.07 5.02 -9.61
C PHE A 248 -66.92 4.84 -10.62
N GLY A 249 -67.11 4.60 -11.86
CA GLY A 249 -67.58 5.42 -12.91
C GLY A 249 -66.47 5.72 -13.90
N SER A 250 -66.51 5.08 -15.09
CA SER A 250 -66.08 5.53 -16.43
C SER A 250 -64.78 6.33 -16.63
N SER A 251 -63.85 5.83 -17.39
CA SER A 251 -63.59 6.26 -18.79
C SER A 251 -62.26 5.68 -19.29
N VAL A 252 -62.35 4.91 -20.36
CA VAL A 252 -61.23 4.49 -21.23
C VAL A 252 -61.06 5.58 -22.30
N PRO A 253 -59.87 5.83 -22.83
CA PRO A 253 -59.73 5.39 -24.22
C PRO A 253 -58.42 4.63 -24.55
N SER A 254 -58.67 3.71 -25.37
CA SER A 254 -57.94 2.85 -26.26
C SER A 254 -56.84 3.46 -27.13
N GLY A 255 -55.88 2.63 -27.47
CA GLY A 255 -55.04 2.69 -28.69
C GLY A 255 -53.56 2.74 -28.35
N SER A 256 -52.65 1.96 -28.84
CA SER A 256 -52.52 1.20 -30.06
C SER A 256 -51.41 0.18 -29.92
N SER A 257 -51.62 -0.93 -30.52
CA SER A 257 -50.65 -1.98 -30.83
C SER A 257 -49.48 -1.49 -31.69
N CYS A 258 -48.28 -2.00 -31.46
CA CYS A 258 -47.36 -2.28 -32.55
C CYS A 258 -46.48 -3.47 -32.24
N SER A 259 -46.54 -4.37 -33.18
CA SER A 259 -45.93 -5.68 -33.28
C SER A 259 -44.43 -5.62 -33.59
N SER A 260 -43.74 -6.67 -33.17
CA SER A 260 -42.65 -7.37 -33.86
C SER A 260 -41.43 -6.58 -34.34
N CYS A 261 -40.25 -6.97 -33.80
CA CYS A 261 -39.11 -7.34 -34.65
C CYS A 261 -38.13 -8.21 -33.89
N SER A 262 -38.10 -9.46 -34.27
CA SER A 262 -37.02 -10.41 -34.10
C SER A 262 -35.85 -10.01 -35.01
N SER A 263 -34.62 -10.06 -34.58
CA SER A 263 -33.45 -10.41 -35.42
C SER A 263 -32.20 -10.56 -34.58
N GLY A 264 -31.60 -11.61 -34.63
CA GLY A 264 -30.41 -12.35 -34.52
C GLY A 264 -29.05 -11.64 -34.26
N PRO A 265 -28.00 -12.44 -33.99
CA PRO A 265 -26.75 -11.96 -33.44
C PRO A 265 -25.85 -11.34 -34.52
N GLY A 266 -25.47 -10.07 -34.31
CA GLY A 266 -24.52 -9.34 -35.15
C GLY A 266 -23.10 -9.57 -34.71
N ALA A 267 -22.26 -9.96 -35.66
CA ALA A 267 -20.88 -10.27 -35.67
C ALA A 267 -19.98 -9.19 -35.02
N VAL A 268 -18.97 -9.66 -34.29
CA VAL A 268 -17.83 -8.87 -33.82
C VAL A 268 -16.92 -8.54 -35.01
N PRO A 269 -16.47 -7.30 -35.22
CA PRO A 269 -15.48 -7.01 -36.25
C PRO A 269 -14.08 -7.46 -35.80
N GLU A 270 -13.53 -8.31 -36.60
CA GLU A 270 -12.13 -8.74 -36.59
C GLU A 270 -11.27 -7.61 -37.18
N ALA A 271 -10.60 -6.81 -36.34
CA ALA A 271 -9.51 -5.95 -36.77
C ALA A 271 -8.72 -5.48 -35.53
N VAL A 272 -7.73 -6.25 -35.13
CA VAL A 272 -6.40 -5.84 -34.64
C VAL A 272 -5.56 -7.12 -34.51
N ARG A 273 -5.10 -7.63 -35.63
CA ARG A 273 -3.87 -8.45 -35.71
C ARG A 273 -2.84 -7.63 -36.47
N SER A 274 -1.70 -7.50 -35.88
CA SER A 274 -0.41 -7.06 -36.40
C SER A 274 0.11 -5.72 -35.87
N ALA A 275 0.86 -5.82 -34.78
CA ALA A 275 2.10 -5.07 -34.60
C ALA A 275 2.98 -5.84 -33.57
N SER A 276 3.59 -6.92 -34.06
CA SER A 276 4.80 -7.48 -33.46
C SER A 276 5.95 -6.56 -33.83
N SER A 277 6.34 -5.64 -32.94
CA SER A 277 7.63 -4.96 -33.05
C SER A 277 8.59 -5.59 -32.06
N ALA A 278 9.56 -6.29 -32.63
CA ALA A 278 10.71 -6.86 -31.97
C ALA A 278 11.45 -5.79 -31.14
N VAL A 279 11.66 -6.10 -29.87
CA VAL A 279 12.60 -5.40 -29.00
C VAL A 279 14.00 -5.92 -29.38
N PRO A 280 14.97 -5.06 -29.78
CA PRO A 280 16.31 -5.49 -30.01
C PRO A 280 17.02 -5.84 -28.69
N ALA A 281 17.71 -6.99 -28.69
CA ALA A 281 18.56 -7.44 -27.61
C ALA A 281 19.75 -6.47 -27.39
N PRO A 282 20.20 -6.28 -26.14
CA PRO A 282 21.39 -5.47 -25.87
C PRO A 282 22.66 -6.16 -26.36
N PRO A 283 23.69 -5.40 -26.82
CA PRO A 283 24.92 -5.96 -27.32
C PRO A 283 25.77 -6.56 -26.20
N CYS A 284 26.35 -7.72 -26.45
CA CYS A 284 27.36 -8.35 -25.61
C CYS A 284 28.62 -7.46 -25.49
N PRO A 285 29.25 -7.36 -24.32
CA PRO A 285 30.51 -6.63 -24.17
C PRO A 285 31.62 -7.42 -24.83
N GLY A 286 32.22 -6.84 -25.88
CA GLY A 286 33.36 -7.37 -26.62
C GLY A 286 34.60 -7.48 -25.74
N GLY A 287 35.32 -8.58 -25.94
CA GLY A 287 36.61 -8.86 -25.32
C GLY A 287 37.67 -7.84 -25.73
N GLY A 288 38.36 -7.26 -24.76
CA GLY A 288 39.59 -6.52 -24.93
C GLY A 288 40.79 -7.45 -24.66
N PRO A 289 41.98 -7.19 -25.26
CA PRO A 289 43.04 -8.15 -25.40
C PRO A 289 43.88 -8.39 -24.13
N ALA A 290 44.34 -9.61 -24.01
CA ALA A 290 45.31 -10.10 -23.04
C ALA A 290 46.62 -9.29 -23.06
N ARG A 291 47.10 -8.87 -21.88
CA ARG A 291 48.46 -8.38 -21.65
C ARG A 291 49.21 -9.37 -20.76
N ALA A 292 50.36 -9.83 -21.30
CA ALA A 292 51.28 -10.79 -20.72
C ALA A 292 52.02 -10.25 -19.45
N PRO A 293 52.66 -11.15 -18.67
CA PRO A 293 53.24 -10.85 -17.37
C PRO A 293 54.67 -10.35 -17.46
N GLY A 294 55.02 -9.41 -16.57
CA GLY A 294 56.40 -8.91 -16.46
C GLY A 294 56.76 -8.53 -15.02
N ALA A 295 57.65 -9.38 -14.47
CA ALA A 295 58.75 -9.09 -13.52
C ALA A 295 58.50 -8.29 -12.22
N ALA A 296 58.63 -8.94 -11.08
CA ALA A 296 59.28 -8.36 -9.87
C ALA A 296 60.82 -8.30 -10.13
N PRO A 297 61.63 -7.59 -9.32
CA PRO A 297 61.65 -7.51 -7.88
C PRO A 297 62.14 -6.14 -7.33
N GLY A 298 62.14 -5.98 -5.97
CA GLY A 298 62.83 -4.86 -5.30
C GLY A 298 62.57 -4.81 -3.83
N THR A 299 63.43 -5.46 -3.08
CA THR A 299 63.72 -5.38 -1.64
C THR A 299 64.05 -3.99 -1.18
N GLY A 300 63.60 -3.62 0.04
CA GLY A 300 64.06 -2.42 0.76
C GLY A 300 63.55 -2.43 2.20
N ALA A 301 64.42 -2.82 3.08
CA ALA A 301 64.31 -2.96 4.53
C ALA A 301 64.56 -1.62 5.26
N GLN A 302 64.30 -1.67 6.59
CA GLN A 302 64.72 -0.76 7.66
C GLN A 302 63.76 0.42 7.96
N ALA A 303 63.45 0.79 9.18
CA ALA A 303 64.01 0.46 10.50
C ALA A 303 63.05 0.98 11.59
N ALA A 304 63.11 0.34 12.70
CA ALA A 304 62.54 0.67 14.00
C ALA A 304 62.92 2.06 14.54
N ARG A 305 62.03 2.68 15.33
CA ARG A 305 62.42 3.36 16.58
C ARG A 305 61.26 3.44 17.56
N SER A 306 61.42 2.76 18.64
CA SER A 306 60.81 2.90 19.97
C SER A 306 61.16 4.23 20.60
N VAL A 307 60.21 4.88 21.31
CA VAL A 307 60.54 5.64 22.53
C VAL A 307 59.38 5.49 23.51
N SER A 308 59.71 4.92 24.64
CA SER A 308 58.99 4.86 25.90
C SER A 308 58.97 6.26 26.59
N GLY A 309 57.98 6.46 27.45
CA GLY A 309 57.90 7.59 28.35
C GLY A 309 56.76 7.47 29.35
N SER A 310 57.03 6.84 30.47
CA SER A 310 56.25 6.81 31.71
C SER A 310 56.25 8.16 32.42
N HIS A 311 55.17 8.47 33.18
CA HIS A 311 55.13 8.91 34.58
C HIS A 311 53.71 9.42 34.93
N HIS A 312 53.09 8.81 35.89
CA HIS A 312 52.93 9.07 37.32
C HIS A 312 52.04 10.28 37.68
N GLY A 313 51.08 9.98 38.55
CA GLY A 313 50.59 10.86 39.62
C GLY A 313 49.04 10.97 39.65
N ARG A 314 48.32 10.23 40.39
CA ARG A 314 48.00 10.16 41.85
C ARG A 314 46.97 11.19 42.32
N THR A 315 45.95 10.68 43.01
CA THR A 315 45.08 11.26 44.06
C THR A 315 43.92 12.12 43.57
N GLY A 316 42.69 12.00 44.00
CA GLY A 316 42.05 11.36 45.14
C GLY A 316 40.80 12.12 45.51
N ILE A 317 39.81 11.42 46.13
CA ILE A 317 38.81 11.98 47.04
C ILE A 317 37.41 12.27 46.46
N THR A 318 36.49 11.36 46.72
CA THR A 318 35.06 11.51 47.07
C THR A 318 34.92 12.25 48.44
N PRO A 319 33.71 12.59 49.00
CA PRO A 319 32.31 12.39 48.62
C PRO A 319 31.32 13.53 49.06
N THR A 320 30.00 13.20 48.98
CA THR A 320 28.83 13.79 49.69
C THR A 320 28.27 15.13 49.17
N ARG A 321 27.05 15.12 48.74
CA ARG A 321 25.72 15.00 49.35
C ARG A 321 24.64 14.74 48.29
#